data_9fbe449ba7e6ac7ab6d4c9bf45cf9b60
#
_entry.id   9fbe449ba7e6ac7ab6d4c9bf45cf9b60
#
_cell.length_a   1.000
_cell.length_b   1.000
_cell.length_c   1.000
_cell.angle_alpha   90.00
_cell.angle_beta   90.00
_cell.angle_gamma   90.00
#
_symmetry.space_group_name_H-M   'P 1'
#
loop_
_entity.id
_entity.type
_entity.pdbx_description
1 polymer ?
#
loop_
_entity_poly.entity_id
_entity_poly.type
_entity_poly.pdbx_seq_one_letter_code
_entity_poly.pdbx_strand_id
1 'polypeptide(L)'
;MGMTGNMMLRSWRKGKGVFLNRKDPEALAQRIWQELEVVTPSTNFPVRRMSGGNVQKVLVGREIAQQPSVLMTAYAVRGLDINTSYTIYNLLTEQKMKGVAVVYVGEDLDVLLELCDRIVVLCGGQVSGVVDARTTNKLEVGALMTRVGGGAAENA
;
A
#
# COMPACT_ATOMS: atom_id res chain seq x y z
N MET A 1 13.86 2.87 -16.29
CA MET A 1 14.53 2.95 -14.99
C MET A 1 14.36 1.60 -14.31
N GLY A 2 15.44 0.98 -13.83
CA GLY A 2 15.43 -0.29 -13.09
C GLY A 2 15.06 -0.10 -11.62
N MET A 3 15.07 -1.20 -10.84
CA MET A 3 14.78 -1.17 -9.39
C MET A 3 15.74 -0.22 -8.64
N THR A 4 17.06 -0.33 -8.88
CA THR A 4 18.07 0.56 -8.26
C THR A 4 17.72 2.04 -8.49
N GLY A 5 17.38 2.42 -9.73
CA GLY A 5 16.95 3.78 -10.04
C GLY A 5 15.68 4.20 -9.29
N ASN A 6 14.71 3.28 -9.12
CA ASN A 6 13.49 3.53 -8.33
C ASN A 6 13.80 3.75 -6.85
N MET A 7 14.76 3.02 -6.26
CA MET A 7 15.19 3.23 -4.87
C MET A 7 15.84 4.61 -4.70
N MET A 8 16.58 5.07 -5.69
CA MET A 8 17.20 6.42 -5.67
C MET A 8 16.19 7.55 -5.57
N LEU A 9 14.96 7.40 -6.09
CA LEU A 9 13.92 8.46 -6.02
C LEU A 9 13.60 8.90 -4.58
N ARG A 10 13.78 8.04 -3.60
CA ARG A 10 13.51 8.33 -2.19
C ARG A 10 14.76 8.59 -1.36
N SER A 11 15.94 8.20 -1.83
CA SER A 11 17.19 8.27 -1.06
C SER A 11 18.16 9.39 -1.52
N TRP A 12 17.91 10.03 -2.66
CA TRP A 12 18.83 11.04 -3.22
C TRP A 12 19.11 12.23 -2.28
N ARG A 13 18.16 12.60 -1.41
CA ARG A 13 18.32 13.68 -0.42
C ARG A 13 19.11 13.29 0.82
N LYS A 14 19.36 11.99 1.04
CA LYS A 14 20.09 11.50 2.23
C LYS A 14 21.62 11.59 2.07
N GLY A 15 22.13 11.89 0.87
CA GLY A 15 23.56 12.04 0.58
C GLY A 15 24.11 13.40 1.08
N LYS A 16 25.25 13.36 1.75
CA LYS A 16 26.02 14.55 2.14
C LYS A 16 27.02 14.87 1.01
N GLY A 17 26.60 15.54 -0.07
CA GLY A 17 27.54 15.96 -1.11
C GLY A 17 26.93 16.10 -2.50
N VAL A 18 27.74 16.54 -3.45
CA VAL A 18 27.37 16.75 -4.87
C VAL A 18 27.24 15.42 -5.65
N PHE A 19 27.83 14.34 -5.13
CA PHE A 19 27.82 13.03 -5.78
C PHE A 19 26.70 12.14 -5.25
N LEU A 20 25.95 11.51 -6.18
CA LEU A 20 24.90 10.53 -5.84
C LEU A 20 25.54 9.22 -5.35
N ASN A 21 25.29 8.85 -4.11
CA ASN A 21 25.64 7.52 -3.59
C ASN A 21 24.67 6.48 -4.18
N ARG A 22 25.18 5.53 -4.95
CA ARG A 22 24.39 4.44 -5.57
C ARG A 22 24.45 3.14 -4.77
N LYS A 23 25.36 2.99 -3.82
CA LYS A 23 25.57 1.74 -3.06
C LYS A 23 24.34 1.38 -2.21
N ASP A 24 23.82 2.35 -1.44
CA ASP A 24 22.64 2.09 -0.59
C ASP A 24 21.37 1.78 -1.39
N PRO A 25 21.03 2.53 -2.47
CA PRO A 25 19.93 2.17 -3.36
C PRO A 25 20.08 0.82 -4.03
N GLU A 26 21.30 0.41 -4.40
CA GLU A 26 21.58 -0.88 -5.01
C GLU A 26 21.40 -2.02 -4.01
N ALA A 27 21.94 -1.88 -2.80
CA ALA A 27 21.74 -2.83 -1.71
C ALA A 27 20.26 -2.98 -1.35
N LEU A 28 19.51 -1.87 -1.31
CA LEU A 28 18.07 -1.89 -1.07
C LEU A 28 17.31 -2.58 -2.20
N ALA A 29 17.66 -2.31 -3.46
CA ALA A 29 17.04 -2.97 -4.61
C ALA A 29 17.28 -4.49 -4.57
N GLN A 30 18.49 -4.92 -4.21
CA GLN A 30 18.85 -6.32 -4.06
C GLN A 30 18.05 -6.99 -2.95
N ARG A 31 17.91 -6.33 -1.80
CA ARG A 31 17.12 -6.82 -0.68
C ARG A 31 15.65 -6.99 -1.06
N ILE A 32 15.01 -5.97 -1.66
CA ILE A 32 13.62 -6.04 -2.10
C ILE A 32 13.43 -7.13 -3.16
N TRP A 33 14.38 -7.30 -4.07
CA TRP A 33 14.36 -8.36 -5.07
C TRP A 33 14.26 -9.75 -4.43
N GLN A 34 15.07 -10.00 -3.40
CA GLN A 34 15.13 -11.27 -2.69
C GLN A 34 13.96 -11.47 -1.72
N GLU A 35 13.69 -10.48 -0.84
CA GLU A 35 12.69 -10.61 0.22
C GLU A 35 11.25 -10.67 -0.32
N LEU A 36 10.95 -9.93 -1.40
CA LEU A 36 9.63 -9.91 -2.02
C LEU A 36 9.51 -10.83 -3.24
N GLU A 37 10.53 -11.63 -3.51
CA GLU A 37 10.54 -12.57 -4.64
C GLU A 37 10.11 -11.91 -5.96
N VAL A 38 10.73 -10.75 -6.28
CA VAL A 38 10.41 -10.01 -7.50
C VAL A 38 10.95 -10.78 -8.71
N VAL A 39 10.07 -11.21 -9.60
CA VAL A 39 10.47 -11.95 -10.80
C VAL A 39 11.02 -10.97 -11.84
N THR A 40 12.34 -10.91 -11.95
CA THR A 40 13.05 -10.04 -12.89
C THR A 40 14.44 -10.61 -13.20
N PRO A 41 14.99 -10.41 -14.42
CA PRO A 41 16.33 -10.89 -14.76
C PRO A 41 17.45 -10.21 -13.95
N SER A 42 17.24 -8.96 -13.50
CA SER A 42 18.20 -8.21 -12.68
C SER A 42 17.57 -6.97 -12.06
N THR A 43 18.22 -6.37 -11.06
CA THR A 43 17.81 -5.08 -10.47
C THR A 43 17.89 -3.90 -11.42
N ASN A 44 18.62 -4.03 -12.53
CA ASN A 44 18.71 -3.02 -13.59
C ASN A 44 17.65 -3.17 -14.68
N PHE A 45 16.89 -4.28 -14.67
CA PHE A 45 15.82 -4.49 -15.65
C PHE A 45 14.73 -3.40 -15.50
N PRO A 46 14.25 -2.82 -16.63
CA PRO A 46 13.28 -1.73 -16.57
C PRO A 46 11.96 -2.14 -15.89
N VAL A 47 11.61 -1.48 -14.79
CA VAL A 47 10.38 -1.77 -14.00
C VAL A 47 9.12 -1.73 -14.87
N ARG A 48 9.05 -0.83 -15.86
CA ARG A 48 7.93 -0.74 -16.83
C ARG A 48 7.69 -1.99 -17.69
N ARG A 49 8.65 -2.94 -17.70
CA ARG A 49 8.57 -4.21 -18.45
C ARG A 49 8.24 -5.40 -17.55
N MET A 50 8.09 -5.16 -16.25
CA MET A 50 7.69 -6.19 -15.28
C MET A 50 6.16 -6.39 -15.32
N SER A 51 5.70 -7.52 -14.80
CA SER A 51 4.26 -7.72 -14.54
C SER A 51 3.75 -6.72 -13.50
N GLY A 52 2.44 -6.45 -13.49
CA GLY A 52 1.82 -5.54 -12.52
C GLY A 52 2.16 -5.90 -11.08
N GLY A 53 2.11 -7.18 -10.71
CA GLY A 53 2.45 -7.65 -9.38
C GLY A 53 3.90 -7.36 -8.98
N ASN A 54 4.86 -7.58 -9.89
CA ASN A 54 6.25 -7.26 -9.62
C ASN A 54 6.48 -5.74 -9.49
N VAL A 55 5.79 -4.93 -10.29
CA VAL A 55 5.82 -3.45 -10.14
C VAL A 55 5.32 -3.05 -8.76
N GLN A 56 4.20 -3.62 -8.28
CA GLN A 56 3.65 -3.31 -6.95
C GLN A 56 4.59 -3.76 -5.83
N LYS A 57 5.18 -4.94 -5.92
CA LYS A 57 6.21 -5.40 -4.96
C LYS A 57 7.37 -4.40 -4.85
N VAL A 58 7.88 -3.93 -5.98
CA VAL A 58 8.96 -2.92 -6.02
C VAL A 58 8.50 -1.60 -5.40
N LEU A 59 7.29 -1.13 -5.73
CA LEU A 59 6.74 0.13 -5.22
C LEU A 59 6.51 0.08 -3.71
N VAL A 60 5.80 -0.93 -3.23
CA VAL A 60 5.48 -1.10 -1.80
C VAL A 60 6.77 -1.31 -0.99
N GLY A 61 7.69 -2.17 -1.45
CA GLY A 61 8.99 -2.37 -0.80
C GLY A 61 9.80 -1.08 -0.69
N ARG A 62 9.79 -0.24 -1.73
CA ARG A 62 10.44 1.08 -1.71
C ARG A 62 9.86 2.00 -0.65
N GLU A 63 8.54 2.08 -0.54
CA GLU A 63 7.87 2.97 0.43
C GLU A 63 8.06 2.48 1.87
N ILE A 64 7.92 1.18 2.11
CA ILE A 64 8.17 0.56 3.43
C ILE A 64 9.61 0.79 3.90
N ALA A 65 10.58 0.70 3.00
CA ALA A 65 11.99 0.90 3.32
C ALA A 65 12.34 2.33 3.80
N GLN A 66 11.42 3.29 3.62
CA GLN A 66 11.56 4.64 4.19
C GLN A 66 11.20 4.72 5.69
N GLN A 67 10.71 3.62 6.27
CA GLN A 67 10.22 3.58 7.66
C GLN A 67 9.21 4.71 7.95
N PRO A 68 8.11 4.80 7.17
CA PRO A 68 7.13 5.85 7.35
C PRO A 68 6.38 5.68 8.67
N SER A 69 5.95 6.77 9.28
CA SER A 69 4.99 6.73 10.40
C SER A 69 3.55 6.53 9.90
N VAL A 70 3.27 6.94 8.66
CA VAL A 70 1.99 6.74 7.97
C VAL A 70 2.26 6.17 6.59
N LEU A 71 1.63 5.06 6.26
CA LEU A 71 1.67 4.43 4.94
C LEU A 71 0.27 4.48 4.32
N MET A 72 0.12 5.23 3.24
CA MET A 72 -1.13 5.33 2.49
C MET A 72 -1.02 4.57 1.18
N THR A 73 -2.01 3.73 0.88
CA THR A 73 -2.09 2.97 -0.36
C THR A 73 -3.51 3.00 -0.92
N ALA A 74 -3.62 3.20 -2.23
CA ALA A 74 -4.89 3.19 -2.94
C ALA A 74 -4.83 2.17 -4.06
N TYR A 75 -5.79 1.23 -4.05
CA TYR A 75 -5.95 0.18 -5.07
C TYR A 75 -4.67 -0.64 -5.33
N ALA A 76 -3.87 -0.88 -4.29
CA ALA A 76 -2.55 -1.49 -4.39
C ALA A 76 -2.54 -2.90 -5.01
N VAL A 77 -3.66 -3.59 -5.00
CA VAL A 77 -3.81 -4.97 -5.50
C VAL A 77 -4.71 -5.09 -6.73
N ARG A 78 -5.20 -3.97 -7.25
CA ARG A 78 -6.12 -4.00 -8.39
C ARG A 78 -5.46 -4.63 -9.63
N GLY A 79 -6.11 -5.67 -10.16
CA GLY A 79 -5.61 -6.38 -11.35
C GLY A 79 -4.42 -7.30 -11.09
N LEU A 80 -4.12 -7.63 -9.84
CA LEU A 80 -3.09 -8.60 -9.47
C LEU A 80 -3.70 -10.00 -9.30
N ASP A 81 -2.86 -11.01 -9.40
CA ASP A 81 -3.22 -12.37 -9.01
C ASP A 81 -3.37 -12.50 -7.49
N ILE A 82 -4.07 -13.53 -7.05
CA ILE A 82 -4.40 -13.77 -5.63
C ILE A 82 -3.13 -13.84 -4.77
N ASN A 83 -2.11 -14.59 -5.20
CA ASN A 83 -0.90 -14.78 -4.40
C ASN A 83 -0.13 -13.47 -4.21
N THR A 84 -0.01 -12.67 -5.28
CA THR A 84 0.62 -11.35 -5.20
C THR A 84 -0.19 -10.40 -4.31
N SER A 85 -1.53 -10.44 -4.37
CA SER A 85 -2.40 -9.65 -3.52
C SER A 85 -2.17 -9.97 -2.04
N TYR A 86 -2.14 -11.24 -1.66
CA TYR A 86 -1.84 -11.66 -0.28
C TYR A 86 -0.43 -11.24 0.15
N THR A 87 0.56 -11.28 -0.73
CA THR A 87 1.90 -10.77 -0.41
C THR A 87 1.85 -9.29 -0.02
N ILE A 88 1.11 -8.47 -0.76
CA ILE A 88 0.95 -7.04 -0.45
C ILE A 88 0.18 -6.85 0.86
N TYR A 89 -0.91 -7.59 1.11
CA TYR A 89 -1.67 -7.52 2.36
C TYR A 89 -0.82 -7.87 3.58
N ASN A 90 -0.02 -8.93 3.49
CA ASN A 90 0.90 -9.32 4.56
C ASN A 90 1.91 -8.21 4.86
N LEU A 91 2.49 -7.57 3.84
CA LEU A 91 3.40 -6.44 4.01
C LEU A 91 2.73 -5.27 4.73
N LEU A 92 1.49 -4.93 4.38
CA LEU A 92 0.73 -3.86 5.05
C LEU A 92 0.43 -4.21 6.50
N THR A 93 0.02 -5.46 6.78
CA THR A 93 -0.23 -5.98 8.12
C THR A 93 1.04 -5.96 8.98
N GLU A 94 2.18 -6.36 8.43
CA GLU A 94 3.46 -6.25 9.13
C GLU A 94 3.82 -4.81 9.52
N GLN A 95 3.53 -3.83 8.64
CA GLN A 95 3.77 -2.42 8.97
C GLN A 95 2.85 -1.96 10.11
N LYS A 96 1.57 -2.34 10.09
CA LYS A 96 0.62 -2.09 11.15
C LYS A 96 1.12 -2.67 12.49
N MET A 97 1.60 -3.92 12.49
CA MET A 97 2.16 -4.58 13.69
C MET A 97 3.42 -3.88 14.23
N LYS A 98 4.16 -3.18 13.37
CA LYS A 98 5.30 -2.33 13.74
C LYS A 98 4.90 -0.94 14.25
N GLY A 99 3.60 -0.65 14.35
CA GLY A 99 3.07 0.64 14.82
C GLY A 99 2.94 1.71 13.74
N VAL A 100 3.08 1.36 12.45
CA VAL A 100 2.83 2.28 11.34
C VAL A 100 1.31 2.45 11.16
N ALA A 101 0.84 3.68 11.04
CA ALA A 101 -0.54 3.94 10.68
C ALA A 101 -0.75 3.63 9.19
N VAL A 102 -1.52 2.58 8.88
CA VAL A 102 -1.77 2.15 7.50
C VAL A 102 -3.15 2.64 7.06
N VAL A 103 -3.20 3.43 5.99
CA VAL A 103 -4.43 3.86 5.33
C VAL A 103 -4.55 3.09 4.02
N TYR A 104 -5.52 2.20 3.94
CA TYR A 104 -5.81 1.41 2.75
C TYR A 104 -7.10 1.90 2.07
N VAL A 105 -7.02 2.28 0.80
CA VAL A 105 -8.17 2.67 -0.01
C VAL A 105 -8.48 1.55 -1.00
N GLY A 106 -9.68 1.02 -0.94
CA GLY A 106 -10.16 -0.07 -1.79
C GLY A 106 -11.67 -0.15 -1.83
N GLU A 107 -12.19 -1.02 -2.69
CA GLU A 107 -13.62 -1.26 -2.89
C GLU A 107 -14.07 -2.68 -2.53
N ASP A 108 -13.11 -3.58 -2.31
CA ASP A 108 -13.39 -4.96 -1.93
C ASP A 108 -13.69 -5.06 -0.43
N LEU A 109 -14.95 -5.31 -0.11
CA LEU A 109 -15.44 -5.36 1.28
C LEU A 109 -14.84 -6.52 2.08
N ASP A 110 -14.54 -7.66 1.44
CA ASP A 110 -13.91 -8.79 2.14
C ASP A 110 -12.53 -8.39 2.62
N VAL A 111 -11.75 -7.78 1.77
CA VAL A 111 -10.41 -7.29 2.07
C VAL A 111 -10.45 -6.21 3.15
N LEU A 112 -11.37 -5.25 3.06
CA LEU A 112 -11.50 -4.17 4.03
C LEU A 112 -11.86 -4.71 5.43
N LEU A 113 -12.80 -5.65 5.51
CA LEU A 113 -13.22 -6.26 6.77
C LEU A 113 -12.12 -7.14 7.40
N GLU A 114 -11.28 -7.78 6.58
CA GLU A 114 -10.18 -8.62 7.06
C GLU A 114 -8.97 -7.81 7.52
N LEU A 115 -8.58 -6.77 6.77
CA LEU A 115 -7.31 -6.05 7.01
C LEU A 115 -7.44 -4.85 7.95
N CYS A 116 -8.58 -4.15 7.90
CA CYS A 116 -8.75 -2.88 8.59
C CYS A 116 -9.25 -3.08 10.03
N ASP A 117 -8.89 -2.15 10.92
CA ASP A 117 -9.51 -2.05 12.24
C ASP A 117 -10.73 -1.14 12.18
N ARG A 118 -10.68 -0.09 11.36
CA ARG A 118 -11.77 0.88 11.16
C ARG A 118 -11.96 1.14 9.66
N ILE A 119 -13.21 1.25 9.24
CA ILE A 119 -13.58 1.55 7.86
C ILE A 119 -14.30 2.89 7.83
N VAL A 120 -13.76 3.82 7.03
CA VAL A 120 -14.39 5.11 6.71
C VAL A 120 -15.06 4.95 5.35
N VAL A 121 -16.37 5.12 5.29
CA VAL A 121 -17.13 5.00 4.04
C VAL A 121 -17.38 6.38 3.46
N LEU A 122 -17.01 6.57 2.19
CA LEU A 122 -17.22 7.80 1.44
C LEU A 122 -18.28 7.58 0.38
N CYS A 123 -19.28 8.45 0.33
CA CYS A 123 -20.32 8.45 -0.70
C CYS A 123 -20.67 9.89 -1.09
N GLY A 124 -20.75 10.17 -2.38
CA GLY A 124 -21.08 11.51 -2.87
C GLY A 124 -20.12 12.62 -2.40
N GLY A 125 -18.85 12.31 -2.15
CA GLY A 125 -17.84 13.27 -1.67
C GLY A 125 -17.94 13.58 -0.17
N GLN A 126 -18.76 12.86 0.58
CA GLN A 126 -18.94 13.01 2.02
C GLN A 126 -18.67 11.70 2.76
N VAL A 127 -18.31 11.81 4.06
CA VAL A 127 -18.23 10.65 4.95
C VAL A 127 -19.66 10.22 5.29
N SER A 128 -20.07 9.04 4.82
CA SER A 128 -21.39 8.48 5.11
C SER A 128 -21.41 7.62 6.36
N GLY A 129 -20.25 7.19 6.86
CA GLY A 129 -20.12 6.48 8.12
C GLY A 129 -18.69 6.10 8.45
N VAL A 130 -18.47 5.81 9.73
CA VAL A 130 -17.21 5.23 10.24
C VAL A 130 -17.60 4.05 11.12
N VAL A 131 -17.11 2.86 10.79
CA VAL A 131 -17.46 1.61 11.47
C VAL A 131 -16.22 0.88 11.96
N ASP A 132 -16.37 0.09 13.01
CA ASP A 132 -15.34 -0.86 13.44
C ASP A 132 -15.45 -2.13 12.59
N ALA A 133 -14.36 -2.50 11.92
CA ALA A 133 -14.33 -3.64 11.00
C ALA A 133 -14.57 -4.98 11.70
N ARG A 134 -14.34 -5.06 13.02
CA ARG A 134 -14.53 -6.29 13.83
C ARG A 134 -15.98 -6.55 14.20
N THR A 135 -16.82 -5.52 14.21
CA THR A 135 -18.21 -5.61 14.66
C THR A 135 -19.22 -5.38 13.56
N THR A 136 -18.81 -4.77 12.45
CA THR A 136 -19.65 -4.52 11.27
C THR A 136 -19.71 -5.73 10.31
N ASN A 137 -20.51 -5.60 9.27
CA ASN A 137 -20.65 -6.61 8.22
C ASN A 137 -20.80 -5.95 6.84
N LYS A 138 -20.71 -6.78 5.77
CA LYS A 138 -20.80 -6.30 4.39
C LYS A 138 -22.09 -5.52 4.08
N LEU A 139 -23.23 -5.95 4.65
CA LEU A 139 -24.52 -5.31 4.38
C LEU A 139 -24.55 -3.89 4.95
N GLU A 140 -24.03 -3.70 6.15
CA GLU A 140 -23.95 -2.39 6.79
C GLU A 140 -23.02 -1.45 6.02
N VAL A 141 -21.80 -1.90 5.70
CA VAL A 141 -20.84 -1.12 4.90
C VAL A 141 -21.42 -0.81 3.53
N GLY A 142 -22.02 -1.80 2.85
CA GLY A 142 -22.68 -1.63 1.54
C GLY A 142 -23.82 -0.61 1.58
N ALA A 143 -24.65 -0.61 2.64
CA ALA A 143 -25.71 0.37 2.83
C ALA A 143 -25.13 1.79 2.98
N LEU A 144 -24.01 1.96 3.70
CA LEU A 144 -23.31 3.24 3.81
C LEU A 144 -22.72 3.70 2.47
N MET A 145 -22.25 2.80 1.62
CA MET A 145 -21.70 3.12 0.30
C MET A 145 -22.73 3.65 -0.70
N THR A 146 -24.01 3.32 -0.49
CA THR A 146 -25.11 3.74 -1.37
C THR A 146 -25.93 4.89 -0.78
N ARG A 147 -25.64 5.35 0.42
CA ARG A 147 -26.38 6.39 1.14
C ARG A 147 -26.05 7.77 0.55
N VAL A 148 -26.76 8.13 -0.51
CA VAL A 148 -26.66 9.47 -1.11
C VAL A 148 -27.30 10.47 -0.16
N GLY A 149 -26.49 11.34 0.43
CA GLY A 149 -26.86 12.58 1.09
C GLY A 149 -28.10 12.53 2.02
N GLY A 150 -27.87 12.33 3.31
CA GLY A 150 -28.95 12.46 4.30
C GLY A 150 -28.46 12.23 5.73
N GLY A 151 -28.15 13.31 6.42
CA GLY A 151 -28.09 13.33 7.87
C GLY A 151 -26.72 12.99 8.46
N ALA A 152 -26.02 14.04 8.87
CA ALA A 152 -25.19 13.96 10.05
C ALA A 152 -26.04 13.28 11.14
N ALA A 153 -25.70 12.06 11.53
CA ALA A 153 -26.24 11.52 12.75
C ALA A 153 -25.65 12.36 13.90
N GLU A 154 -26.47 13.24 14.43
CA GLU A 154 -26.40 13.62 15.84
C GLU A 154 -26.22 12.34 16.65
N ASN A 155 -25.06 12.23 17.26
CA ASN A 155 -24.95 11.67 18.61
C ASN A 155 -23.55 12.00 19.14
N ALA A 156 -23.57 12.94 20.05
CA ALA A 156 -22.51 13.31 20.96
C ALA A 156 -22.07 12.12 21.83
#